data_855e978ac79825241b9cd861df2a113e
#
_entry.id   855e978ac79825241b9cd861df2a113e
#
_cell.length_a   1.000
_cell.length_b   1.000
_cell.length_c   1.000
_cell.angle_alpha   90.00
_cell.angle_beta   90.00
_cell.angle_gamma   90.00
#
_symmetry.space_group_name_H-M   'P 1'
#
loop_
_entity.id
_entity.type
_entity.pdbx_description
1 polymer ?
#
loop_
_entity_poly.entity_id
_entity_poly.type
_entity_poly.pdbx_seq_one_letter_code
_entity_poly.pdbx_strand_id
1 'polypeptide(L)'
;ESIKFCVHEYKKKIDIISLALDSPSTIQTRALNTFFESTFDDNFSKRINTKKIKNKILNLDNLIKYPLNSQKKRVENILKCLRKNGINTSTTKIKFCNHHLSHSSSAYYPSPFQKALIFTLDGKGDDLSGMVSIGDQNKIIILKEINYIHSLGHFYSAITVICGFRAIRDEGKITALSAKGKINHNLLNNFKKLIKVSKNGSIYSELNKGLYLGPYPHTLFGLIVKKLKKITTGIKKSDICKTAQIFTEEIILKLVNFYQKKYRIHNICLAGGIFSNVLINKRLYESNYTQKIYVHPAMTDAGLAVGSALFHYFQKKQTSKRRKNDKIYLGPENTNEKNIKKEIKRLKLTFSKPKNIEKEIGFLLSKGEAIARYCSAMEYGPRALGNRSILCNTEDDRVKIWLNKKLQRSNKWKSTKRSC
;
A
#
# COMPACT_ATOMS: atom_id res chain seq x y z
N GLU A 1 -9.48 -9.27 -18.72
CA GLU A 1 -10.46 -8.20 -19.03
C GLU A 1 -9.80 -6.82 -19.03
N SER A 2 -9.05 -6.43 -18.01
CA SER A 2 -8.37 -5.12 -17.96
C SER A 2 -7.44 -4.89 -19.16
N ILE A 3 -6.69 -5.90 -19.58
CA ILE A 3 -5.82 -5.81 -20.77
C ILE A 3 -6.65 -5.63 -22.04
N LYS A 4 -7.76 -6.38 -22.18
CA LYS A 4 -8.68 -6.23 -23.33
C LYS A 4 -9.25 -4.84 -23.39
N PHE A 5 -9.69 -4.29 -22.26
CA PHE A 5 -10.20 -2.93 -22.17
C PHE A 5 -9.16 -1.90 -22.63
N CYS A 6 -7.94 -1.95 -22.07
CA CYS A 6 -6.88 -1.02 -22.44
C CYS A 6 -6.49 -1.11 -23.92
N VAL A 7 -6.42 -2.32 -24.49
CA VAL A 7 -6.10 -2.53 -25.92
C VAL A 7 -7.22 -2.02 -26.82
N HIS A 8 -8.49 -2.26 -26.45
CA HIS A 8 -9.64 -1.77 -27.20
C HIS A 8 -9.74 -0.24 -27.22
N GLU A 9 -9.55 0.40 -26.06
CA GLU A 9 -9.65 1.85 -25.92
C GLU A 9 -8.51 2.60 -26.61
N TYR A 10 -7.28 2.07 -26.57
CA TYR A 10 -6.11 2.83 -27.00
C TYR A 10 -5.54 2.41 -28.36
N LYS A 11 -5.96 1.31 -28.98
CA LYS A 11 -5.61 0.80 -30.34
C LYS A 11 -4.20 1.19 -30.88
N LYS A 12 -3.26 1.56 -30.02
CA LYS A 12 -1.93 2.05 -30.37
C LYS A 12 -0.90 0.96 -30.16
N LYS A 13 0.18 1.02 -30.94
CA LYS A 13 1.34 0.16 -30.76
C LYS A 13 1.91 0.32 -29.36
N ILE A 14 2.16 -0.80 -28.67
CA ILE A 14 2.81 -0.84 -27.36
C ILE A 14 4.31 -1.03 -27.56
N ASP A 15 5.09 0.00 -27.28
CA ASP A 15 6.56 -0.04 -27.43
C ASP A 15 7.25 -0.64 -26.20
N ILE A 16 6.71 -0.39 -25.02
CA ILE A 16 7.31 -0.81 -23.74
C ILE A 16 6.22 -1.35 -22.82
N ILE A 17 6.47 -2.53 -22.25
CA ILE A 17 5.73 -3.07 -21.13
C ILE A 17 6.63 -2.94 -19.90
N SER A 18 6.16 -2.20 -18.90
CA SER A 18 6.85 -2.05 -17.63
C SER A 18 6.28 -3.00 -16.57
N LEU A 19 7.16 -3.77 -15.95
CA LEU A 19 6.83 -4.69 -14.88
C LEU A 19 7.34 -4.12 -13.56
N ALA A 20 6.45 -3.96 -12.59
CA ALA A 20 6.76 -3.44 -11.27
C ALA A 20 7.38 -4.53 -10.37
N LEU A 21 8.56 -5.00 -10.75
CA LEU A 21 9.37 -5.97 -10.01
C LEU A 21 10.85 -5.80 -10.40
N ASP A 22 11.75 -6.20 -9.52
CA ASP A 22 13.19 -6.14 -9.79
C ASP A 22 13.62 -7.09 -10.90
N SER A 23 14.74 -6.75 -11.55
CA SER A 23 15.42 -7.65 -12.48
C SER A 23 15.93 -8.89 -11.75
N PRO A 24 16.11 -10.02 -12.44
CA PRO A 24 16.66 -11.25 -11.84
C PRO A 24 17.97 -11.05 -11.09
N SER A 25 18.89 -10.26 -11.63
CA SER A 25 20.19 -9.98 -10.99
C SER A 25 20.06 -9.17 -9.71
N THR A 26 19.15 -8.18 -9.68
CA THR A 26 18.90 -7.38 -8.48
C THR A 26 18.26 -8.21 -7.37
N ILE A 27 17.36 -9.14 -7.72
CA ILE A 27 16.73 -10.07 -6.76
C ILE A 27 17.79 -10.96 -6.10
N GLN A 28 18.77 -11.49 -6.88
CA GLN A 28 19.87 -12.26 -6.32
C GLN A 28 20.66 -11.47 -5.30
N THR A 29 21.08 -10.26 -5.67
CA THR A 29 21.88 -9.41 -4.76
C THR A 29 21.13 -9.09 -3.48
N ARG A 30 19.81 -8.77 -3.57
CA ARG A 30 19.01 -8.47 -2.38
C ARG A 30 18.75 -9.69 -1.51
N ALA A 31 18.53 -10.86 -2.10
CA ALA A 31 18.38 -12.10 -1.35
C ALA A 31 19.64 -12.41 -0.53
N LEU A 32 20.81 -12.21 -1.13
CA LEU A 32 22.10 -12.35 -0.43
C LEU A 32 22.24 -11.35 0.71
N ASN A 33 21.99 -10.06 0.45
CA ASN A 33 22.08 -9.02 1.48
C ASN A 33 21.12 -9.32 2.65
N THR A 34 19.89 -9.72 2.36
CA THR A 34 18.90 -10.10 3.39
C THR A 34 19.39 -11.30 4.20
N PHE A 35 19.98 -12.30 3.56
CA PHE A 35 20.57 -13.45 4.24
C PHE A 35 21.68 -13.00 5.18
N PHE A 36 22.60 -12.15 4.73
CA PHE A 36 23.69 -11.65 5.57
C PHE A 36 23.16 -10.82 6.74
N GLU A 37 22.28 -9.86 6.51
CA GLU A 37 21.71 -9.02 7.56
C GLU A 37 20.92 -9.80 8.63
N SER A 38 20.25 -10.90 8.24
CA SER A 38 19.47 -11.73 9.17
C SER A 38 20.29 -12.80 9.90
N THR A 39 21.41 -13.20 9.31
CA THR A 39 22.20 -14.36 9.72
C THR A 39 23.39 -13.97 10.58
N PHE A 40 24.04 -12.86 10.26
CA PHE A 40 25.27 -12.41 10.88
C PHE A 40 24.99 -11.10 11.64
N ASP A 41 25.18 -11.12 12.95
CA ASP A 41 25.20 -9.90 13.75
C ASP A 41 26.64 -9.35 13.83
N ASP A 42 26.79 -8.13 14.35
CA ASP A 42 28.07 -7.43 14.47
C ASP A 42 29.14 -8.19 15.28
N ASN A 43 28.73 -9.27 15.99
CA ASN A 43 29.61 -10.14 16.79
C ASN A 43 29.92 -11.47 16.11
N PHE A 44 29.54 -11.68 14.85
CA PHE A 44 29.73 -12.93 14.12
C PHE A 44 31.22 -13.33 14.01
N SER A 45 32.12 -12.39 13.86
CA SER A 45 33.57 -12.63 13.75
C SER A 45 34.15 -13.35 14.98
N LYS A 46 33.47 -13.37 16.11
CA LYS A 46 33.94 -13.94 17.38
C LYS A 46 33.41 -15.34 17.69
N ARG A 47 32.48 -15.92 16.92
CA ARG A 47 31.86 -17.25 17.21
C ARG A 47 31.60 -18.07 15.95
N ILE A 48 32.66 -18.54 15.28
CA ILE A 48 32.52 -19.39 14.10
C ILE A 48 32.22 -20.83 14.52
N ASN A 49 30.97 -21.29 14.28
CA ASN A 49 30.62 -22.70 14.34
C ASN A 49 30.42 -23.23 12.90
N THR A 50 31.43 -23.99 12.40
CA THR A 50 31.49 -24.50 11.02
C THR A 50 30.27 -25.32 10.60
N LYS A 51 29.66 -26.08 11.53
CA LYS A 51 28.45 -26.90 11.26
C LYS A 51 27.19 -26.05 11.01
N LYS A 52 27.05 -24.93 11.73
CA LYS A 52 25.96 -23.95 11.51
C LYS A 52 26.11 -23.21 10.17
N ILE A 53 27.35 -22.93 9.76
CA ILE A 53 27.65 -22.28 8.48
C ILE A 53 27.31 -23.19 7.32
N LYS A 54 27.68 -24.49 7.36
CA LYS A 54 27.40 -25.45 6.29
C LYS A 54 25.90 -25.60 6.00
N ASN A 55 25.06 -25.69 7.05
CA ASN A 55 23.61 -25.72 6.89
C ASN A 55 23.00 -24.39 6.39
N LYS A 56 23.64 -23.27 6.68
CA LYS A 56 23.23 -21.95 6.19
C LYS A 56 23.62 -21.73 4.73
N ILE A 57 24.76 -22.25 4.29
CA ILE A 57 25.22 -22.20 2.89
C ILE A 57 24.33 -23.07 1.98
N LEU A 58 23.91 -24.27 2.43
CA LEU A 58 22.94 -25.09 1.71
C LEU A 58 21.60 -24.41 1.46
N ASN A 59 21.18 -23.53 2.38
CA ASN A 59 20.00 -22.71 2.21
C ASN A 59 20.20 -21.52 1.25
N LEU A 60 21.42 -21.08 1.03
CA LEU A 60 21.77 -19.96 0.16
C LEU A 60 21.39 -20.25 -1.30
N ASP A 61 21.69 -21.43 -1.79
CA ASP A 61 21.36 -21.88 -3.15
C ASP A 61 19.84 -21.84 -3.41
N ASN A 62 19.05 -22.30 -2.45
CA ASN A 62 17.59 -22.26 -2.54
C ASN A 62 17.05 -20.81 -2.47
N LEU A 63 17.72 -19.95 -1.69
CA LEU A 63 17.41 -18.53 -1.54
C LEU A 63 17.58 -17.77 -2.86
N ILE A 64 18.59 -18.16 -3.65
CA ILE A 64 18.90 -17.54 -4.94
C ILE A 64 18.05 -18.13 -6.07
N LYS A 65 17.95 -19.46 -6.14
CA LYS A 65 17.28 -20.16 -7.25
C LYS A 65 15.75 -19.97 -7.24
N TYR A 66 15.13 -20.01 -6.06
CA TYR A 66 13.67 -19.92 -5.97
C TYR A 66 13.08 -18.58 -6.43
N PRO A 67 13.59 -17.40 -6.00
CA PRO A 67 13.11 -16.12 -6.51
C PRO A 67 13.26 -15.96 -8.01
N LEU A 68 14.38 -16.41 -8.58
CA LEU A 68 14.66 -16.34 -10.02
C LEU A 68 13.67 -17.16 -10.84
N ASN A 69 13.46 -18.42 -10.45
CA ASN A 69 12.53 -19.32 -11.16
C ASN A 69 11.09 -18.81 -11.07
N SER A 70 10.70 -18.31 -9.89
CA SER A 70 9.37 -17.70 -9.70
C SER A 70 9.17 -16.48 -10.59
N GLN A 71 10.19 -15.64 -10.72
CA GLN A 71 10.12 -14.44 -11.56
C GLN A 71 10.06 -14.78 -13.05
N LYS A 72 10.91 -15.70 -13.53
CA LYS A 72 10.86 -16.18 -14.92
C LYS A 72 9.46 -16.69 -15.27
N LYS A 73 8.89 -17.54 -14.43
CA LYS A 73 7.52 -18.07 -14.61
C LYS A 73 6.46 -16.95 -14.64
N ARG A 74 6.60 -15.91 -13.81
CA ARG A 74 5.70 -14.74 -13.83
C ARG A 74 5.79 -13.98 -15.15
N VAL A 75 7.01 -13.71 -15.64
CA VAL A 75 7.23 -13.05 -16.93
C VAL A 75 6.63 -13.86 -18.07
N GLU A 76 6.89 -15.16 -18.11
CA GLU A 76 6.33 -16.07 -19.12
C GLU A 76 4.78 -16.06 -19.12
N ASN A 77 4.16 -16.12 -17.93
CA ASN A 77 2.70 -16.06 -17.80
C ASN A 77 2.15 -14.71 -18.30
N ILE A 78 2.82 -13.61 -18.00
CA ILE A 78 2.44 -12.26 -18.47
C ILE A 78 2.53 -12.20 -20.00
N LEU A 79 3.63 -12.65 -20.59
CA LEU A 79 3.81 -12.68 -22.04
C LEU A 79 2.76 -13.56 -22.73
N LYS A 80 2.46 -14.73 -22.17
CA LYS A 80 1.41 -15.61 -22.65
C LYS A 80 0.02 -14.93 -22.62
N CYS A 81 -0.28 -14.24 -21.52
CA CYS A 81 -1.52 -13.48 -21.38
C CYS A 81 -1.62 -12.34 -22.41
N LEU A 82 -0.55 -11.59 -22.62
CA LEU A 82 -0.50 -10.50 -23.58
C LEU A 82 -0.72 -11.00 -25.01
N ARG A 83 -0.02 -12.07 -25.43
CA ARG A 83 -0.19 -12.70 -26.75
C ARG A 83 -1.63 -13.21 -26.95
N LYS A 84 -2.21 -13.88 -25.93
CA LYS A 84 -3.60 -14.33 -25.98
C LYS A 84 -4.61 -13.20 -26.20
N ASN A 85 -4.26 -11.97 -25.85
CA ASN A 85 -5.09 -10.80 -26.03
C ASN A 85 -4.67 -9.94 -27.26
N GLY A 86 -3.92 -10.52 -28.21
CA GLY A 86 -3.60 -9.89 -29.48
C GLY A 86 -2.43 -8.91 -29.46
N ILE A 87 -1.68 -8.85 -28.35
CA ILE A 87 -0.51 -7.97 -28.26
C ILE A 87 0.71 -8.69 -28.84
N ASN A 88 1.29 -8.11 -29.88
CA ASN A 88 2.55 -8.61 -30.44
C ASN A 88 3.69 -8.28 -29.47
N THR A 89 4.25 -9.30 -28.84
CA THR A 89 5.34 -9.17 -27.89
C THR A 89 6.73 -9.29 -28.52
N SER A 90 6.84 -9.56 -29.82
CA SER A 90 8.14 -9.72 -30.50
C SER A 90 8.89 -8.40 -30.65
N THR A 91 8.19 -7.29 -30.86
CA THR A 91 8.76 -5.93 -31.00
C THR A 91 8.64 -5.11 -29.70
N THR A 92 7.95 -5.60 -28.70
CA THR A 92 7.70 -4.89 -27.45
C THR A 92 8.84 -5.12 -26.45
N LYS A 93 9.45 -4.05 -25.98
CA LYS A 93 10.52 -4.13 -24.96
C LYS A 93 9.89 -4.32 -23.57
N ILE A 94 10.38 -5.33 -22.84
CA ILE A 94 10.02 -5.53 -21.43
C ILE A 94 11.07 -4.84 -20.57
N LYS A 95 10.62 -4.02 -19.65
CA LYS A 95 11.47 -3.35 -18.66
C LYS A 95 10.99 -3.67 -17.25
N PHE A 96 11.93 -3.74 -16.33
CA PHE A 96 11.68 -3.98 -14.91
C PHE A 96 11.83 -2.67 -14.14
N CYS A 97 10.96 -2.47 -13.15
CA CYS A 97 11.05 -1.37 -12.21
C CYS A 97 10.83 -1.93 -10.81
N ASN A 98 11.75 -1.64 -9.90
CA ASN A 98 11.62 -2.06 -8.51
C ASN A 98 10.25 -1.71 -7.92
N HIS A 99 9.70 -2.57 -7.07
CA HIS A 99 8.40 -2.42 -6.44
C HIS A 99 8.26 -1.06 -5.72
N HIS A 100 9.19 -0.74 -4.82
CA HIS A 100 9.13 0.52 -4.08
C HIS A 100 9.46 1.75 -4.92
N LEU A 101 10.28 1.60 -5.97
CA LEU A 101 10.50 2.66 -6.95
C LEU A 101 9.24 2.90 -7.79
N SER A 102 8.48 1.84 -8.09
CA SER A 102 7.15 1.98 -8.72
C SER A 102 6.16 2.72 -7.81
N HIS A 103 6.12 2.40 -6.50
CA HIS A 103 5.36 3.18 -5.53
C HIS A 103 5.81 4.65 -5.46
N SER A 104 7.13 4.90 -5.41
CA SER A 104 7.68 6.26 -5.39
C SER A 104 7.26 7.05 -6.63
N SER A 105 7.32 6.41 -7.78
CA SER A 105 6.96 7.01 -9.07
C SER A 105 5.46 7.30 -9.16
N SER A 106 4.60 6.40 -8.67
CA SER A 106 3.15 6.61 -8.64
C SER A 106 2.75 7.76 -7.73
N ALA A 107 3.46 7.95 -6.62
CA ALA A 107 3.20 9.06 -5.70
C ALA A 107 3.78 10.39 -6.19
N TYR A 108 4.97 10.38 -6.77
CA TYR A 108 5.68 11.62 -7.07
C TYR A 108 5.31 12.23 -8.40
N TYR A 109 5.34 11.49 -9.50
CA TYR A 109 5.14 12.07 -10.83
C TYR A 109 3.77 12.72 -11.05
N PRO A 110 2.65 12.19 -10.52
CA PRO A 110 1.34 12.85 -10.62
C PRO A 110 1.12 13.93 -9.57
N SER A 111 2.01 14.06 -8.58
CA SER A 111 1.88 15.05 -7.51
C SER A 111 2.06 16.49 -8.05
N PRO A 112 1.53 17.50 -7.33
CA PRO A 112 1.72 18.90 -7.69
C PRO A 112 3.13 19.45 -7.34
N PHE A 113 4.01 18.62 -6.75
CA PHE A 113 5.26 19.10 -6.18
C PHE A 113 6.42 18.99 -7.18
N GLN A 114 7.16 20.05 -7.38
CA GLN A 114 8.42 20.00 -8.13
C GLN A 114 9.52 19.29 -7.34
N LYS A 115 9.53 19.49 -6.01
CA LYS A 115 10.45 18.83 -5.09
C LYS A 115 9.69 18.31 -3.87
N ALA A 116 9.93 17.04 -3.51
CA ALA A 116 9.28 16.41 -2.36
C ALA A 116 10.13 15.25 -1.82
N LEU A 117 9.99 14.96 -0.53
CA LEU A 117 10.36 13.66 0.03
C LEU A 117 9.29 12.63 -0.32
N ILE A 118 9.72 11.43 -0.63
CA ILE A 118 8.84 10.33 -1.00
C ILE A 118 9.05 9.20 -0.01
N PHE A 119 7.97 8.77 0.63
CA PHE A 119 8.00 7.64 1.54
C PHE A 119 7.11 6.53 1.00
N THR A 120 7.67 5.34 0.86
CA THR A 120 6.91 4.15 0.52
C THR A 120 7.08 3.10 1.60
N LEU A 121 5.98 2.61 2.17
CA LEU A 121 5.99 1.58 3.21
C LEU A 121 4.93 0.53 2.94
N ASP A 122 5.35 -0.74 2.96
CA ASP A 122 4.48 -1.88 2.68
C ASP A 122 4.83 -3.10 3.56
N GLY A 123 4.18 -4.23 3.32
CA GLY A 123 4.54 -5.51 3.93
C GLY A 123 5.86 -6.04 3.38
N LYS A 124 5.89 -6.29 2.07
CA LYS A 124 7.06 -6.76 1.33
C LYS A 124 6.87 -6.56 -0.19
N GLY A 125 7.88 -6.03 -0.84
CA GLY A 125 7.99 -5.99 -2.30
C GLY A 125 9.46 -5.98 -2.71
N ASP A 126 9.87 -6.93 -3.55
CA ASP A 126 11.26 -7.08 -4.01
C ASP A 126 12.31 -7.09 -2.87
N ASP A 127 12.00 -7.85 -1.78
CA ASP A 127 12.80 -7.95 -0.56
C ASP A 127 13.01 -6.64 0.22
N LEU A 128 12.21 -5.64 -0.07
CA LEU A 128 12.10 -4.40 0.68
C LEU A 128 10.72 -4.31 1.35
N SER A 129 10.64 -3.52 2.40
CA SER A 129 9.38 -3.10 3.06
C SER A 129 9.16 -1.60 2.99
N GLY A 130 10.12 -0.87 2.45
CA GLY A 130 10.01 0.56 2.29
C GLY A 130 11.19 1.18 1.57
N MET A 131 10.97 2.40 1.13
CA MET A 131 11.98 3.24 0.48
C MET A 131 11.73 4.69 0.84
N VAL A 132 12.82 5.43 1.07
CA VAL A 132 12.78 6.89 1.18
C VAL A 132 13.56 7.47 0.02
N SER A 133 12.96 8.42 -0.68
CA SER A 133 13.56 9.06 -1.86
C SER A 133 13.29 10.57 -1.86
N ILE A 134 14.05 11.29 -2.67
CA ILE A 134 13.74 12.67 -3.08
C ILE A 134 13.27 12.63 -4.52
N GLY A 135 12.10 13.21 -4.76
CA GLY A 135 11.68 13.60 -6.10
C GLY A 135 12.15 15.04 -6.35
N ASP A 136 12.89 15.27 -7.41
CA ASP A 136 13.32 16.58 -7.84
C ASP A 136 13.16 16.68 -9.37
N GLN A 137 12.30 17.59 -9.81
CA GLN A 137 11.88 17.72 -11.20
C GLN A 137 11.41 16.38 -11.78
N ASN A 138 12.15 15.78 -12.72
CA ASN A 138 11.81 14.49 -13.34
C ASN A 138 12.68 13.33 -12.82
N LYS A 139 13.42 13.52 -11.73
CA LYS A 139 14.30 12.51 -11.16
C LYS A 139 13.77 12.03 -9.80
N ILE A 140 14.00 10.77 -9.52
CA ILE A 140 13.81 10.18 -8.19
C ILE A 140 15.17 9.68 -7.72
N ILE A 141 15.62 10.22 -6.58
CA ILE A 141 16.91 9.90 -5.97
C ILE A 141 16.63 9.08 -4.72
N ILE A 142 17.06 7.84 -4.70
CA ILE A 142 16.89 6.93 -3.57
C ILE A 142 17.84 7.35 -2.45
N LEU A 143 17.32 7.59 -1.27
CA LEU A 143 18.09 7.92 -0.07
C LEU A 143 18.30 6.73 0.85
N LYS A 144 17.27 5.86 0.96
CA LYS A 144 17.29 4.72 1.86
C LYS A 144 16.33 3.63 1.38
N GLU A 145 16.81 2.40 1.37
CA GLU A 145 16.00 1.20 1.27
C GLU A 145 15.85 0.56 2.65
N ILE A 146 14.66 0.03 2.94
CA ILE A 146 14.33 -0.65 4.20
C ILE A 146 14.05 -2.11 3.87
N ASN A 147 14.90 -3.00 4.38
CA ASN A 147 14.75 -4.43 4.16
C ASN A 147 13.42 -4.96 4.75
N TYR A 148 12.81 -5.96 4.10
CA TYR A 148 11.52 -6.51 4.53
C TYR A 148 11.57 -7.19 5.91
N ILE A 149 12.74 -7.64 6.39
CA ILE A 149 12.89 -8.16 7.75
C ILE A 149 12.56 -7.11 8.82
N HIS A 150 12.64 -5.83 8.46
CA HIS A 150 12.30 -4.70 9.33
C HIS A 150 10.91 -4.12 9.05
N SER A 151 10.03 -4.89 8.40
CA SER A 151 8.73 -4.45 7.93
C SER A 151 7.78 -4.01 9.05
N LEU A 152 7.42 -2.75 9.03
CA LEU A 152 6.33 -2.20 9.83
C LEU A 152 4.95 -2.70 9.36
N GLY A 153 4.82 -2.99 8.05
CA GLY A 153 3.62 -3.61 7.50
C GLY A 153 3.38 -5.02 8.04
N HIS A 154 4.43 -5.85 8.14
CA HIS A 154 4.33 -7.17 8.77
C HIS A 154 3.99 -7.09 10.27
N PHE A 155 4.54 -6.10 10.99
CA PHE A 155 4.12 -5.84 12.38
C PHE A 155 2.62 -5.57 12.46
N TYR A 156 2.10 -4.65 11.64
CA TYR A 156 0.68 -4.29 11.65
C TYR A 156 -0.23 -5.45 11.23
N SER A 157 0.17 -6.22 10.23
CA SER A 157 -0.53 -7.45 9.81
C SER A 157 -0.50 -8.54 10.89
N ALA A 158 0.59 -8.67 11.65
CA ALA A 158 0.66 -9.61 12.77
C ALA A 158 -0.30 -9.22 13.90
N ILE A 159 -0.40 -7.94 14.24
CA ILE A 159 -1.43 -7.44 15.16
C ILE A 159 -2.84 -7.76 14.64
N THR A 160 -3.04 -7.65 13.32
CA THR A 160 -4.32 -7.99 12.68
C THR A 160 -4.70 -9.46 12.95
N VAL A 161 -3.75 -10.38 12.77
CA VAL A 161 -3.96 -11.81 13.05
C VAL A 161 -4.21 -12.07 14.54
N ILE A 162 -3.43 -11.47 15.44
CA ILE A 162 -3.58 -11.59 16.90
C ILE A 162 -4.97 -11.15 17.36
N CYS A 163 -5.53 -10.11 16.75
CA CYS A 163 -6.89 -9.65 17.01
C CYS A 163 -7.99 -10.55 16.40
N GLY A 164 -7.62 -11.61 15.66
CA GLY A 164 -8.56 -12.58 15.07
C GLY A 164 -9.06 -12.21 13.69
N PHE A 165 -8.30 -11.39 12.94
CA PHE A 165 -8.61 -10.98 11.58
C PHE A 165 -7.61 -11.55 10.58
N ARG A 166 -7.87 -11.36 9.27
CA ARG A 166 -7.00 -11.88 8.21
C ARG A 166 -5.95 -10.85 7.82
N ALA A 167 -4.67 -11.26 7.81
CA ALA A 167 -3.57 -10.46 7.30
C ALA A 167 -3.78 -10.08 5.82
N ILE A 168 -3.19 -8.96 5.40
CA ILE A 168 -3.21 -8.40 4.03
C ILE A 168 -4.62 -7.93 3.57
N ARG A 169 -5.65 -8.26 4.32
CA ARG A 169 -7.03 -7.96 3.95
C ARG A 169 -7.78 -7.10 4.97
N ASP A 170 -7.51 -7.31 6.23
CA ASP A 170 -8.35 -6.80 7.32
C ASP A 170 -7.65 -5.75 8.20
N GLU A 171 -6.51 -5.21 7.79
CA GLU A 171 -5.73 -4.20 8.54
C GLU A 171 -6.56 -2.96 8.89
N GLY A 172 -7.46 -2.56 8.00
CA GLY A 172 -8.39 -1.46 8.25
C GLY A 172 -9.35 -1.70 9.43
N LYS A 173 -9.53 -2.97 9.87
CA LYS A 173 -10.33 -3.29 11.07
C LYS A 173 -9.58 -2.91 12.35
N ILE A 174 -8.24 -3.02 12.34
CA ILE A 174 -7.39 -2.59 13.45
C ILE A 174 -7.53 -1.09 13.65
N THR A 175 -7.42 -0.32 12.54
CA THR A 175 -7.60 1.14 12.57
C THR A 175 -8.98 1.53 13.12
N ALA A 176 -10.05 0.84 12.71
CA ALA A 176 -11.41 1.11 13.20
C ALA A 176 -11.58 0.71 14.69
N LEU A 177 -11.04 -0.45 15.09
CA LEU A 177 -11.16 -0.94 16.47
C LEU A 177 -10.31 -0.10 17.45
N SER A 178 -9.22 0.50 16.97
CA SER A 178 -8.38 1.39 17.76
C SER A 178 -9.15 2.60 18.33
N ALA A 179 -10.22 3.04 17.67
CA ALA A 179 -11.06 4.14 18.14
C ALA A 179 -11.80 3.83 19.47
N LYS A 180 -11.96 2.54 19.80
CA LYS A 180 -12.66 2.06 21.00
C LYS A 180 -11.72 1.60 22.12
N GLY A 181 -10.41 1.63 21.89
CA GLY A 181 -9.40 1.17 22.83
C GLY A 181 -8.74 2.29 23.62
N LYS A 182 -8.07 1.91 24.69
CA LYS A 182 -7.17 2.74 25.48
C LYS A 182 -5.71 2.35 25.21
N ILE A 183 -4.79 3.28 25.38
CA ILE A 183 -3.35 2.99 25.24
C ILE A 183 -2.91 2.15 26.43
N ASN A 184 -2.29 1.00 26.15
CA ASN A 184 -1.58 0.22 27.15
C ASN A 184 -0.10 0.62 27.10
N HIS A 185 0.34 1.38 28.11
CA HIS A 185 1.69 1.94 28.15
C HIS A 185 2.78 0.87 28.23
N ASN A 186 2.56 -0.24 28.97
CA ASN A 186 3.51 -1.34 29.03
C ASN A 186 3.70 -2.00 27.65
N LEU A 187 2.60 -2.24 26.92
CA LEU A 187 2.64 -2.78 25.58
C LEU A 187 3.31 -1.80 24.62
N LEU A 188 3.03 -0.50 24.72
CA LEU A 188 3.66 0.54 23.92
C LEU A 188 5.18 0.55 24.11
N ASN A 189 5.65 0.46 25.35
CA ASN A 189 7.07 0.39 25.69
C ASN A 189 7.71 -0.88 25.12
N ASN A 190 7.02 -2.03 25.17
CA ASN A 190 7.49 -3.26 24.55
C ASN A 190 7.62 -3.13 23.02
N PHE A 191 6.66 -2.50 22.35
CA PHE A 191 6.77 -2.22 20.90
C PHE A 191 7.96 -1.31 20.59
N LYS A 192 8.20 -0.26 21.40
CA LYS A 192 9.34 0.66 21.23
C LYS A 192 10.70 -0.02 21.42
N LYS A 193 10.77 -1.06 22.26
CA LYS A 193 11.99 -1.89 22.41
C LYS A 193 12.23 -2.76 21.16
N LEU A 194 11.15 -3.27 20.55
CA LEU A 194 11.22 -4.19 19.42
C LEU A 194 11.43 -3.50 18.07
N ILE A 195 10.86 -2.31 17.87
CA ILE A 195 10.96 -1.58 16.60
C ILE A 195 11.28 -0.11 16.87
N LYS A 196 12.26 0.42 16.14
CA LYS A 196 12.72 1.81 16.31
C LYS A 196 13.18 2.41 14.97
N VAL A 197 13.21 3.73 14.89
CA VAL A 197 13.94 4.44 13.86
C VAL A 197 15.39 4.57 14.31
N SER A 198 16.30 4.06 13.51
CA SER A 198 17.75 4.09 13.78
C SER A 198 18.34 5.49 13.54
N LYS A 199 19.55 5.73 14.04
CA LYS A 199 20.27 7.01 13.87
C LYS A 199 20.53 7.37 12.41
N ASN A 200 20.55 6.39 11.51
CA ASN A 200 20.74 6.59 10.06
C ASN A 200 19.42 6.74 9.29
N GLY A 201 18.27 6.87 9.98
CA GLY A 201 16.98 7.11 9.35
C GLY A 201 16.35 5.87 8.71
N SER A 202 16.63 4.66 9.22
CA SER A 202 15.96 3.42 8.80
C SER A 202 15.04 2.89 9.90
N ILE A 203 14.00 2.16 9.53
CA ILE A 203 13.25 1.35 10.47
C ILE A 203 14.09 0.10 10.77
N TYR A 204 14.24 -0.21 12.05
CA TYR A 204 14.93 -1.39 12.52
C TYR A 204 14.01 -2.20 13.44
N SER A 205 13.95 -3.51 13.25
CA SER A 205 13.10 -4.41 14.01
C SER A 205 13.90 -5.58 14.60
N GLU A 206 13.79 -5.79 15.90
CA GLU A 206 14.31 -6.97 16.61
C GLU A 206 13.38 -8.20 16.46
N LEU A 207 12.19 -8.02 15.89
CA LEU A 207 11.21 -9.11 15.75
C LEU A 207 11.76 -10.26 14.90
N ASN A 208 12.63 -9.95 13.94
CA ASN A 208 13.16 -10.89 12.97
C ASN A 208 14.62 -11.27 13.18
N LYS A 209 15.25 -10.74 14.24
CA LYS A 209 16.64 -11.05 14.53
C LYS A 209 16.84 -12.54 14.78
N GLY A 210 17.73 -13.16 14.01
CA GLY A 210 18.06 -14.58 14.09
C GLY A 210 16.99 -15.55 13.56
N LEU A 211 15.94 -15.06 12.89
CA LEU A 211 14.80 -15.88 12.45
C LEU A 211 14.79 -16.22 10.96
N TYR A 212 15.75 -15.74 10.18
CA TYR A 212 15.80 -16.09 8.76
C TYR A 212 16.33 -17.53 8.58
N LEU A 213 15.40 -18.48 8.43
CA LEU A 213 15.69 -19.90 8.33
C LEU A 213 15.38 -20.50 6.96
N GLY A 214 15.20 -19.70 5.92
CA GLY A 214 14.98 -20.24 4.59
C GLY A 214 14.17 -19.36 3.63
N PRO A 215 13.92 -19.83 2.40
CA PRO A 215 13.34 -19.06 1.30
C PRO A 215 11.83 -18.77 1.45
N TYR A 216 11.21 -19.25 2.53
CA TYR A 216 9.76 -19.11 2.72
C TYR A 216 9.40 -17.96 3.67
N PRO A 217 8.95 -16.81 3.14
CA PRO A 217 8.52 -15.67 3.97
C PRO A 217 7.35 -15.99 4.92
N HIS A 218 6.60 -17.07 4.67
CA HIS A 218 5.49 -17.51 5.52
C HIS A 218 5.93 -17.95 6.93
N THR A 219 7.11 -18.58 7.06
CA THR A 219 7.65 -19.00 8.35
C THR A 219 8.05 -17.79 9.19
N LEU A 220 8.63 -16.75 8.56
CA LEU A 220 9.02 -15.52 9.23
C LEU A 220 7.81 -14.79 9.81
N PHE A 221 6.73 -14.65 9.05
CA PHE A 221 5.51 -14.01 9.51
C PHE A 221 4.87 -14.75 10.71
N GLY A 222 4.83 -16.09 10.66
CA GLY A 222 4.33 -16.90 11.78
C GLY A 222 5.12 -16.69 13.07
N LEU A 223 6.45 -16.53 12.97
CA LEU A 223 7.32 -16.27 14.11
C LEU A 223 7.11 -14.86 14.69
N ILE A 224 6.88 -13.85 13.85
CA ILE A 224 6.50 -12.49 14.30
C ILE A 224 5.20 -12.56 15.10
N VAL A 225 4.18 -13.23 14.58
CA VAL A 225 2.89 -13.42 15.25
C VAL A 225 3.10 -14.11 16.61
N LYS A 226 3.91 -15.17 16.67
CA LYS A 226 4.22 -15.90 17.92
C LYS A 226 4.91 -15.01 18.96
N LYS A 227 5.91 -14.21 18.56
CA LYS A 227 6.60 -13.26 19.47
C LYS A 227 5.64 -12.19 19.99
N LEU A 228 4.87 -11.56 19.12
CA LEU A 228 3.94 -10.50 19.51
C LEU A 228 2.78 -11.05 20.36
N LYS A 229 2.29 -12.27 20.10
CA LYS A 229 1.25 -12.91 20.90
C LYS A 229 1.65 -13.05 22.36
N LYS A 230 2.92 -13.36 22.66
CA LYS A 230 3.42 -13.47 24.04
C LYS A 230 3.25 -12.19 24.85
N ILE A 231 3.47 -11.02 24.24
CA ILE A 231 3.40 -9.72 24.91
C ILE A 231 2.01 -9.07 24.86
N THR A 232 1.07 -9.65 24.10
CA THR A 232 -0.31 -9.17 23.97
C THR A 232 -1.32 -10.05 24.72
N THR A 233 -0.88 -11.18 25.30
CA THR A 233 -1.74 -12.08 26.06
C THR A 233 -2.37 -11.36 27.25
N GLY A 234 -3.68 -11.58 27.48
CA GLY A 234 -4.45 -10.95 28.56
C GLY A 234 -4.89 -9.50 28.29
N ILE A 235 -4.45 -8.87 27.20
CA ILE A 235 -4.83 -7.49 26.87
C ILE A 235 -6.07 -7.48 25.98
N LYS A 236 -7.01 -6.57 26.27
CA LYS A 236 -8.22 -6.38 25.47
C LYS A 236 -7.88 -6.02 24.02
N LYS A 237 -8.54 -6.67 23.05
CA LYS A 237 -8.26 -6.49 21.61
C LYS A 237 -8.30 -5.03 21.15
N SER A 238 -9.27 -4.23 21.62
CA SER A 238 -9.34 -2.81 21.29
C SER A 238 -8.12 -2.02 21.78
N ASP A 239 -7.55 -2.39 22.93
CA ASP A 239 -6.41 -1.72 23.52
C ASP A 239 -5.11 -2.12 22.81
N ILE A 240 -4.99 -3.38 22.40
CA ILE A 240 -3.92 -3.83 21.48
C ILE A 240 -3.97 -3.01 20.19
N CYS A 241 -5.15 -2.90 19.58
CA CYS A 241 -5.34 -2.14 18.33
C CYS A 241 -4.98 -0.66 18.52
N LYS A 242 -5.44 -0.03 19.63
CA LYS A 242 -5.13 1.38 19.94
C LYS A 242 -3.64 1.59 20.13
N THR A 243 -3.01 0.73 20.91
CA THR A 243 -1.57 0.82 21.20
C THR A 243 -0.73 0.62 19.93
N ALA A 244 -1.08 -0.38 19.10
CA ALA A 244 -0.39 -0.64 17.84
C ALA A 244 -0.57 0.52 16.82
N GLN A 245 -1.77 1.12 16.76
CA GLN A 245 -2.04 2.28 15.90
C GLN A 245 -1.17 3.47 16.32
N ILE A 246 -1.20 3.86 17.60
CA ILE A 246 -0.39 4.98 18.10
C ILE A 246 1.11 4.72 17.91
N PHE A 247 1.58 3.50 18.21
CA PHE A 247 2.97 3.13 17.98
C PHE A 247 3.37 3.28 16.50
N THR A 248 2.53 2.81 15.58
CA THR A 248 2.81 2.91 14.13
C THR A 248 2.86 4.36 13.67
N GLU A 249 1.93 5.20 14.16
CA GLU A 249 1.93 6.64 13.90
C GLU A 249 3.22 7.30 14.40
N GLU A 250 3.67 6.98 15.63
CA GLU A 250 4.90 7.53 16.21
C GLU A 250 6.15 7.14 15.41
N ILE A 251 6.27 5.88 15.00
CA ILE A 251 7.43 5.41 14.21
C ILE A 251 7.50 6.12 12.86
N ILE A 252 6.36 6.22 12.16
CA ILE A 252 6.32 6.87 10.85
C ILE A 252 6.59 8.37 10.96
N LEU A 253 6.00 9.02 11.97
CA LEU A 253 6.27 10.44 12.24
C LEU A 253 7.77 10.70 12.51
N LYS A 254 8.40 9.85 13.32
CA LYS A 254 9.85 9.93 13.58
C LYS A 254 10.67 9.76 12.31
N LEU A 255 10.31 8.79 11.46
CA LEU A 255 10.98 8.54 10.18
C LEU A 255 10.86 9.77 9.27
N VAL A 256 9.66 10.30 9.08
CA VAL A 256 9.40 11.44 8.21
C VAL A 256 10.11 12.68 8.73
N ASN A 257 9.99 12.99 10.02
CA ASN A 257 10.63 14.16 10.64
C ASN A 257 12.16 14.10 10.54
N PHE A 258 12.76 12.90 10.62
CA PHE A 258 14.21 12.74 10.44
C PHE A 258 14.67 13.26 9.07
N TYR A 259 13.97 12.83 8.00
CA TYR A 259 14.33 13.24 6.65
C TYR A 259 13.96 14.69 6.34
N GLN A 260 12.83 15.18 6.84
CA GLN A 260 12.42 16.58 6.69
C GLN A 260 13.44 17.53 7.33
N LYS A 261 13.94 17.21 8.53
CA LYS A 261 15.00 17.99 9.19
C LYS A 261 16.32 17.92 8.42
N LYS A 262 16.71 16.72 7.99
CA LYS A 262 17.99 16.48 7.30
C LYS A 262 18.08 17.19 5.94
N TYR A 263 17.00 17.15 5.16
CA TYR A 263 16.99 17.64 3.78
C TYR A 263 16.27 19.00 3.62
N ARG A 264 15.60 19.49 4.66
CA ARG A 264 14.82 20.74 4.66
C ARG A 264 13.74 20.75 3.56
N ILE A 265 13.11 19.60 3.30
CA ILE A 265 12.02 19.42 2.35
C ILE A 265 10.76 19.07 3.14
N HIS A 266 9.72 19.92 3.00
CA HIS A 266 8.49 19.82 3.81
C HIS A 266 7.29 19.29 3.04
N ASN A 267 7.36 19.21 1.70
CA ASN A 267 6.37 18.51 0.88
C ASN A 267 6.66 17.02 0.88
N ILE A 268 5.64 16.20 1.08
CA ILE A 268 5.78 14.74 1.12
C ILE A 268 4.81 14.02 0.18
N CYS A 269 5.31 12.96 -0.46
CA CYS A 269 4.53 12.04 -1.28
C CYS A 269 4.52 10.65 -0.64
N LEU A 270 3.36 10.00 -0.60
CA LEU A 270 3.16 8.74 0.11
C LEU A 270 2.53 7.67 -0.80
N ALA A 271 3.07 6.45 -0.77
CA ALA A 271 2.50 5.25 -1.36
C ALA A 271 2.92 3.98 -0.58
N GLY A 272 2.34 2.83 -0.91
CA GLY A 272 2.47 1.58 -0.18
C GLY A 272 1.30 1.34 0.77
N GLY A 273 1.05 0.08 1.10
CA GLY A 273 -0.13 -0.36 1.86
C GLY A 273 -0.32 0.32 3.22
N ILE A 274 0.76 0.67 3.90
CA ILE A 274 0.74 1.42 5.18
C ILE A 274 0.01 2.76 5.04
N PHE A 275 0.21 3.48 3.94
CA PHE A 275 -0.41 4.78 3.72
C PHE A 275 -1.88 4.72 3.26
N SER A 276 -2.46 3.52 3.21
CA SER A 276 -3.92 3.37 3.19
C SER A 276 -4.56 3.69 4.56
N ASN A 277 -3.77 3.79 5.62
CA ASN A 277 -4.21 4.15 6.95
C ASN A 277 -4.36 5.69 7.08
N VAL A 278 -5.60 6.15 7.04
CA VAL A 278 -5.93 7.59 7.06
C VAL A 278 -5.54 8.29 8.36
N LEU A 279 -5.44 7.58 9.49
CA LEU A 279 -5.01 8.18 10.76
C LEU A 279 -3.52 8.51 10.73
N ILE A 280 -2.70 7.66 10.09
CA ILE A 280 -1.28 7.93 9.85
C ILE A 280 -1.13 9.17 8.96
N ASN A 281 -1.85 9.22 7.85
CA ASN A 281 -1.80 10.34 6.92
C ASN A 281 -2.25 11.66 7.58
N LYS A 282 -3.31 11.60 8.40
CA LYS A 282 -3.77 12.73 9.21
C LYS A 282 -2.68 13.20 10.17
N ARG A 283 -2.05 12.27 10.91
CA ARG A 283 -0.99 12.59 11.86
C ARG A 283 0.21 13.26 11.19
N LEU A 284 0.55 12.84 9.99
CA LEU A 284 1.61 13.46 9.19
C LEU A 284 1.22 14.86 8.70
N TYR A 285 -0.03 15.03 8.27
CA TYR A 285 -0.56 16.34 7.83
C TYR A 285 -0.58 17.37 8.97
N GLU A 286 -0.93 16.93 10.18
CA GLU A 286 -0.96 17.78 11.37
C GLU A 286 0.43 18.01 12.00
N SER A 287 1.49 17.47 11.43
CA SER A 287 2.84 17.64 11.96
C SER A 287 3.42 19.00 11.57
N ASN A 288 4.12 19.64 12.50
CA ASN A 288 4.73 20.96 12.32
C ASN A 288 5.78 21.03 11.19
N TYR A 289 6.27 19.89 10.72
CA TYR A 289 7.29 19.83 9.66
C TYR A 289 6.70 19.62 8.28
N THR A 290 5.44 19.15 8.17
CA THR A 290 4.81 18.85 6.89
C THR A 290 4.04 20.06 6.36
N GLN A 291 4.46 20.59 5.21
CA GLN A 291 3.78 21.71 4.58
C GLN A 291 2.61 21.23 3.72
N LYS A 292 2.85 20.26 2.84
CA LYS A 292 1.83 19.65 1.98
C LYS A 292 2.07 18.15 1.84
N ILE A 293 0.97 17.42 1.71
CA ILE A 293 0.98 15.96 1.55
C ILE A 293 0.25 15.57 0.27
N TYR A 294 0.80 14.62 -0.46
CA TYR A 294 0.13 13.95 -1.57
C TYR A 294 0.18 12.44 -1.33
N VAL A 295 -0.99 11.82 -1.28
CA VAL A 295 -1.14 10.36 -1.21
C VAL A 295 -1.66 9.90 -2.55
N HIS A 296 -0.97 8.93 -3.19
CA HIS A 296 -1.46 8.39 -4.45
C HIS A 296 -2.86 7.79 -4.29
N PRO A 297 -3.84 8.09 -5.16
CA PRO A 297 -5.20 7.56 -5.01
C PRO A 297 -5.26 6.04 -4.91
N ALA A 298 -4.49 5.31 -5.74
CA ALA A 298 -4.29 3.87 -5.63
C ALA A 298 -2.98 3.57 -4.87
N MET A 299 -2.88 3.99 -3.59
CA MET A 299 -1.66 3.97 -2.80
C MET A 299 -1.07 2.57 -2.54
N THR A 300 -1.86 1.51 -2.67
CA THR A 300 -1.44 0.12 -2.52
C THR A 300 -0.80 -0.42 -3.81
N ASP A 301 -0.53 -1.72 -3.89
CA ASP A 301 0.00 -2.38 -5.09
C ASP A 301 -0.82 -2.12 -6.37
N ALA A 302 -2.07 -1.69 -6.24
CA ALA A 302 -2.89 -1.27 -7.37
C ALA A 302 -2.29 -0.08 -8.15
N GLY A 303 -1.45 0.74 -7.51
CA GLY A 303 -0.76 1.87 -8.15
C GLY A 303 0.57 1.52 -8.83
N LEU A 304 1.09 0.32 -8.62
CA LEU A 304 2.41 -0.09 -9.14
C LEU A 304 2.49 -0.04 -10.67
N ALA A 305 1.43 -0.44 -11.35
CA ALA A 305 1.38 -0.43 -12.82
C ALA A 305 1.55 0.98 -13.38
N VAL A 306 0.87 1.96 -12.80
CA VAL A 306 1.01 3.38 -13.15
C VAL A 306 2.40 3.87 -12.82
N GLY A 307 2.90 3.55 -11.63
CA GLY A 307 4.22 3.99 -11.17
C GLY A 307 5.35 3.48 -12.03
N SER A 308 5.36 2.20 -12.37
CA SER A 308 6.40 1.60 -13.22
C SER A 308 6.37 2.17 -14.65
N ALA A 309 5.19 2.43 -15.19
CA ALA A 309 5.06 3.07 -16.50
C ALA A 309 5.58 4.52 -16.48
N LEU A 310 5.20 5.31 -15.48
CA LEU A 310 5.67 6.69 -15.31
C LEU A 310 7.18 6.74 -15.09
N PHE A 311 7.76 5.82 -14.32
CA PHE A 311 9.20 5.74 -14.13
C PHE A 311 9.95 5.65 -15.46
N HIS A 312 9.60 4.68 -16.30
CA HIS A 312 10.26 4.51 -17.59
C HIS A 312 9.96 5.63 -18.59
N TYR A 313 8.76 6.21 -18.51
CA TYR A 313 8.42 7.37 -19.33
C TYR A 313 9.34 8.56 -19.03
N PHE A 314 9.51 8.93 -17.77
CA PHE A 314 10.34 10.06 -17.36
C PHE A 314 11.84 9.76 -17.47
N GLN A 315 12.28 8.50 -17.34
CA GLN A 315 13.65 8.13 -17.69
C GLN A 315 13.99 8.40 -19.17
N LYS A 316 13.04 8.12 -20.07
CA LYS A 316 13.23 8.35 -21.52
C LYS A 316 13.08 9.82 -21.90
N LYS A 317 12.18 10.56 -21.23
CA LYS A 317 11.83 11.95 -21.54
C LYS A 317 12.12 12.86 -20.35
N GLN A 318 13.38 13.05 -20.05
CA GLN A 318 13.82 13.83 -18.87
C GLN A 318 13.40 15.30 -18.87
N THR A 319 13.13 15.88 -20.05
CA THR A 319 12.71 17.28 -20.23
C THR A 319 11.20 17.47 -20.33
N SER A 320 10.42 16.38 -20.27
CA SER A 320 8.96 16.47 -20.39
C SER A 320 8.37 17.18 -19.17
N LYS A 321 7.45 18.13 -19.41
CA LYS A 321 6.68 18.74 -18.33
C LYS A 321 5.82 17.68 -17.64
N ARG A 322 5.91 17.60 -16.35
CA ARG A 322 5.02 16.78 -15.52
C ARG A 322 3.62 17.39 -15.59
N ARG A 323 2.64 16.54 -15.85
CA ARG A 323 1.23 16.94 -15.73
C ARG A 323 0.74 16.55 -14.34
N LYS A 324 0.32 17.54 -13.58
CA LYS A 324 -0.44 17.33 -12.36
C LYS A 324 -1.69 16.51 -12.72
N ASN A 325 -1.86 15.38 -12.09
CA ASN A 325 -3.07 14.60 -12.29
C ASN A 325 -4.13 15.04 -11.27
N ASP A 326 -4.95 15.98 -11.66
CA ASP A 326 -6.07 16.46 -10.84
C ASP A 326 -7.31 15.57 -10.99
N LYS A 327 -7.30 14.62 -11.95
CA LYS A 327 -8.42 13.73 -12.22
C LYS A 327 -8.21 12.40 -11.51
N ILE A 328 -9.10 12.10 -10.59
CA ILE A 328 -9.15 10.80 -9.89
C ILE A 328 -10.25 9.88 -10.45
N TYR A 329 -11.08 10.39 -11.34
CA TYR A 329 -12.17 9.66 -11.98
C TYR A 329 -11.66 9.16 -13.35
N LEU A 330 -10.93 8.04 -13.33
CA LEU A 330 -10.25 7.48 -14.51
C LEU A 330 -10.87 6.15 -14.97
N GLY A 331 -11.87 5.66 -14.28
CA GLY A 331 -12.53 4.41 -14.60
C GLY A 331 -13.56 4.56 -15.72
N PRO A 332 -14.24 3.45 -16.08
CA PRO A 332 -15.27 3.48 -17.10
C PRO A 332 -16.39 4.47 -16.79
N GLU A 333 -16.81 5.16 -17.80
CA GLU A 333 -17.99 6.02 -17.79
C GLU A 333 -19.11 5.36 -18.60
N ASN A 334 -20.25 5.11 -17.98
CA ASN A 334 -21.43 4.61 -18.65
C ASN A 334 -22.63 5.47 -18.22
N THR A 335 -22.75 6.63 -18.85
CA THR A 335 -23.77 7.65 -18.57
C THR A 335 -24.75 7.84 -19.73
N ASN A 336 -24.84 6.87 -20.63
CA ASN A 336 -25.79 6.93 -21.73
C ASN A 336 -27.23 6.82 -21.20
N GLU A 337 -27.96 7.94 -21.21
CA GLU A 337 -29.33 8.05 -20.67
C GLU A 337 -30.30 7.05 -21.32
N LYS A 338 -30.15 6.76 -22.62
CA LYS A 338 -30.99 5.78 -23.32
C LYS A 338 -30.79 4.37 -22.74
N ASN A 339 -29.55 3.98 -22.48
CA ASN A 339 -29.23 2.68 -21.90
C ASN A 339 -29.74 2.59 -20.46
N ILE A 340 -29.58 3.65 -19.66
CA ILE A 340 -30.09 3.72 -18.28
C ILE A 340 -31.60 3.55 -18.28
N LYS A 341 -32.35 4.29 -19.11
CA LYS A 341 -33.80 4.17 -19.24
C LYS A 341 -34.24 2.77 -19.68
N LYS A 342 -33.50 2.13 -20.59
CA LYS A 342 -33.76 0.76 -21.03
C LYS A 342 -33.65 -0.24 -19.86
N GLU A 343 -32.59 -0.12 -19.06
CA GLU A 343 -32.36 -1.00 -17.89
C GLU A 343 -33.41 -0.75 -16.80
N ILE A 344 -33.76 0.49 -16.49
CA ILE A 344 -34.82 0.84 -15.53
C ILE A 344 -36.15 0.17 -15.93
N LYS A 345 -36.53 0.27 -17.23
CA LYS A 345 -37.73 -0.38 -17.74
C LYS A 345 -37.64 -1.91 -17.65
N ARG A 346 -36.50 -2.48 -18.07
CA ARG A 346 -36.26 -3.94 -17.98
C ARG A 346 -36.41 -4.48 -16.56
N LEU A 347 -35.91 -3.73 -15.59
CA LEU A 347 -35.95 -4.08 -14.16
C LEU A 347 -37.24 -3.67 -13.45
N LYS A 348 -38.21 -3.07 -14.18
CA LYS A 348 -39.49 -2.56 -13.63
C LYS A 348 -39.28 -1.62 -12.44
N LEU A 349 -38.27 -0.77 -12.48
CA LEU A 349 -37.97 0.19 -11.43
C LEU A 349 -38.73 1.49 -11.66
N THR A 350 -39.22 2.10 -10.58
CA THR A 350 -39.75 3.48 -10.57
C THR A 350 -38.60 4.47 -10.54
N PHE A 351 -38.72 5.59 -11.20
CA PHE A 351 -37.72 6.65 -11.16
C PHE A 351 -38.37 8.04 -11.24
N SER A 352 -37.68 9.01 -10.71
CA SER A 352 -37.96 10.44 -10.87
C SER A 352 -36.72 11.18 -11.40
N LYS A 353 -36.93 12.36 -11.97
CA LYS A 353 -35.84 13.22 -12.42
C LYS A 353 -36.00 14.60 -11.74
N PRO A 354 -35.44 14.78 -10.54
CA PRO A 354 -35.56 16.03 -9.83
C PRO A 354 -34.81 17.16 -10.55
N LYS A 355 -35.32 18.40 -10.44
CA LYS A 355 -34.65 19.58 -11.04
C LYS A 355 -33.29 19.88 -10.42
N ASN A 356 -33.09 19.57 -9.14
CA ASN A 356 -31.84 19.73 -8.42
C ASN A 356 -31.54 18.46 -7.63
N ILE A 357 -30.65 17.63 -8.19
CA ILE A 357 -30.31 16.32 -7.60
C ILE A 357 -29.54 16.46 -6.29
N GLU A 358 -28.69 17.48 -6.14
CA GLU A 358 -27.89 17.70 -4.93
C GLU A 358 -28.80 18.08 -3.75
N LYS A 359 -29.82 18.91 -3.98
CA LYS A 359 -30.79 19.28 -2.98
C LYS A 359 -31.63 18.07 -2.55
N GLU A 360 -32.07 17.26 -3.49
CA GLU A 360 -32.81 16.02 -3.23
C GLU A 360 -31.99 15.03 -2.41
N ILE A 361 -30.72 14.81 -2.80
CA ILE A 361 -29.77 13.97 -2.04
C ILE A 361 -29.61 14.50 -0.61
N GLY A 362 -29.39 15.81 -0.45
CA GLY A 362 -29.26 16.44 0.87
C GLY A 362 -30.49 16.23 1.74
N PHE A 363 -31.68 16.39 1.17
CA PHE A 363 -32.95 16.16 1.85
C PHE A 363 -33.14 14.70 2.30
N LEU A 364 -32.86 13.74 1.43
CA LEU A 364 -32.93 12.31 1.76
C LEU A 364 -31.93 11.92 2.85
N LEU A 365 -30.70 12.44 2.76
CA LEU A 365 -29.68 12.21 3.79
C LEU A 365 -30.06 12.80 5.15
N SER A 366 -30.72 13.96 5.18
CA SER A 366 -31.23 14.58 6.44
C SER A 366 -32.31 13.74 7.10
N LYS A 367 -33.07 12.97 6.30
CA LYS A 367 -34.06 12.01 6.80
C LYS A 367 -33.47 10.67 7.25
N GLY A 368 -32.14 10.50 7.16
CA GLY A 368 -31.47 9.25 7.54
C GLY A 368 -31.45 8.19 6.45
N GLU A 369 -31.80 8.53 5.20
CA GLU A 369 -31.76 7.60 4.08
C GLU A 369 -30.32 7.31 3.64
N ALA A 370 -30.10 6.10 3.09
CA ALA A 370 -28.84 5.71 2.48
C ALA A 370 -28.97 5.72 0.96
N ILE A 371 -28.10 6.46 0.29
CA ILE A 371 -28.16 6.71 -1.16
C ILE A 371 -26.97 6.04 -1.85
N ALA A 372 -27.24 5.20 -2.83
CA ALA A 372 -26.22 4.68 -3.74
C ALA A 372 -26.07 5.65 -4.92
N ARG A 373 -24.92 6.32 -5.01
CA ARG A 373 -24.61 7.24 -6.10
C ARG A 373 -23.84 6.55 -7.21
N TYR A 374 -24.32 6.70 -8.42
CA TYR A 374 -23.64 6.30 -9.66
C TYR A 374 -23.65 7.48 -10.62
N CYS A 375 -22.48 8.09 -10.88
CA CYS A 375 -22.40 9.23 -11.78
C CYS A 375 -21.02 9.30 -12.43
N SER A 376 -20.92 9.84 -13.65
CA SER A 376 -19.68 10.05 -14.40
C SER A 376 -18.71 8.85 -14.41
N ALA A 377 -17.42 9.09 -14.60
CA ALA A 377 -16.38 8.07 -14.56
C ALA A 377 -16.11 7.58 -13.15
N MET A 378 -15.80 6.28 -13.00
CA MET A 378 -15.53 5.66 -11.71
C MET A 378 -14.22 6.20 -11.10
N GLU A 379 -14.16 6.21 -9.78
CA GLU A 379 -12.97 6.57 -9.01
C GLU A 379 -11.81 5.61 -9.27
N TYR A 380 -10.61 6.16 -9.37
CA TYR A 380 -9.36 5.41 -9.37
C TYR A 380 -8.84 5.21 -7.96
N GLY A 381 -8.66 3.95 -7.55
CA GLY A 381 -8.19 3.60 -6.22
C GLY A 381 -9.26 2.98 -5.32
N PRO A 382 -8.89 2.59 -4.08
CA PRO A 382 -9.78 1.82 -3.20
C PRO A 382 -10.78 2.67 -2.40
N ARG A 383 -10.76 3.99 -2.57
CA ARG A 383 -11.62 4.90 -1.79
C ARG A 383 -12.87 5.30 -2.56
N ALA A 384 -13.99 5.37 -1.85
CA ALA A 384 -15.21 5.99 -2.36
C ALA A 384 -15.02 7.51 -2.38
N LEU A 385 -15.18 8.13 -3.55
CA LEU A 385 -14.95 9.58 -3.76
C LEU A 385 -16.12 10.27 -4.43
N GLY A 386 -17.31 9.67 -4.33
CA GLY A 386 -18.56 10.29 -4.73
C GLY A 386 -19.23 9.69 -5.97
N ASN A 387 -18.50 9.08 -6.91
CA ASN A 387 -19.07 8.63 -8.19
C ASN A 387 -19.59 7.19 -8.17
N ARG A 388 -19.01 6.31 -7.38
CA ARG A 388 -19.48 4.94 -7.11
C ARG A 388 -19.49 4.76 -5.59
N SER A 389 -20.37 5.51 -4.94
CA SER A 389 -20.32 5.69 -3.49
C SER A 389 -21.69 5.49 -2.86
N ILE A 390 -21.70 4.98 -1.64
CA ILE A 390 -22.90 4.99 -0.80
C ILE A 390 -22.78 6.17 0.17
N LEU A 391 -23.71 7.08 0.07
CA LEU A 391 -23.83 8.25 0.94
C LEU A 391 -24.80 7.95 2.07
N CYS A 392 -24.47 8.37 3.29
CA CYS A 392 -25.38 8.26 4.44
C CYS A 392 -25.03 9.31 5.49
N ASN A 393 -26.00 9.64 6.33
CA ASN A 393 -25.74 10.44 7.52
C ASN A 393 -24.87 9.64 8.50
N THR A 394 -23.71 10.17 8.87
CA THR A 394 -22.74 9.51 9.75
C THR A 394 -23.03 9.69 11.24
N GLU A 395 -23.95 10.59 11.60
CA GLU A 395 -24.38 10.83 12.98
C GLU A 395 -25.34 9.74 13.47
N ASP A 396 -26.09 9.10 12.56
CA ASP A 396 -27.03 8.04 12.90
C ASP A 396 -26.36 6.65 12.84
N ASP A 397 -26.06 6.10 14.00
CA ASP A 397 -25.49 4.75 14.12
C ASP A 397 -26.42 3.64 13.59
N ARG A 398 -27.75 3.88 13.52
CA ARG A 398 -28.75 2.91 13.00
C ARG A 398 -28.54 2.67 11.51
N VAL A 399 -28.33 3.73 10.74
CA VAL A 399 -28.05 3.65 9.29
C VAL A 399 -26.79 2.83 9.03
N LYS A 400 -25.77 3.03 9.83
CA LYS A 400 -24.51 2.30 9.78
C LYS A 400 -24.69 0.80 10.06
N ILE A 401 -25.44 0.44 11.11
CA ILE A 401 -25.73 -0.94 11.47
C ILE A 401 -26.51 -1.61 10.35
N TRP A 402 -27.53 -0.91 9.83
CA TRP A 402 -28.35 -1.37 8.72
C TRP A 402 -27.53 -1.62 7.44
N LEU A 403 -26.67 -0.67 7.02
CA LEU A 403 -25.79 -0.83 5.86
C LEU A 403 -24.86 -2.02 6.00
N ASN A 404 -24.24 -2.21 7.17
CA ASN A 404 -23.35 -3.35 7.40
C ASN A 404 -24.11 -4.69 7.32
N LYS A 405 -25.36 -4.73 7.80
CA LYS A 405 -26.24 -5.91 7.71
C LYS A 405 -26.67 -6.17 6.25
N LYS A 406 -27.16 -5.16 5.54
CA LYS A 406 -27.62 -5.26 4.14
C LYS A 406 -26.50 -5.66 3.18
N LEU A 407 -25.32 -5.06 3.33
CA LEU A 407 -24.16 -5.36 2.48
C LEU A 407 -23.37 -6.59 2.95
N GLN A 408 -23.91 -7.35 3.93
CA GLN A 408 -23.26 -8.53 4.50
C GLN A 408 -21.77 -8.31 4.83
N ARG A 409 -21.43 -7.07 5.23
CA ARG A 409 -20.04 -6.75 5.57
C ARG A 409 -19.67 -7.47 6.86
N SER A 410 -18.64 -8.30 6.78
CA SER A 410 -18.03 -8.95 7.96
C SER A 410 -17.46 -7.94 8.99
N ASN A 411 -17.51 -6.66 8.67
CA ASN A 411 -16.87 -5.57 9.38
C ASN A 411 -17.91 -4.72 10.13
N LYS A 412 -18.48 -5.23 11.19
CA LYS A 412 -19.32 -4.45 12.14
C LYS A 412 -18.65 -3.18 12.69
N TRP A 413 -17.40 -2.93 12.30
CA TRP A 413 -16.51 -1.91 12.87
C TRP A 413 -16.08 -0.80 11.91
N LYS A 414 -16.35 -0.95 10.58
CA LYS A 414 -16.03 0.06 9.58
C LYS A 414 -17.13 1.12 9.47
N SER A 415 -17.26 1.90 10.48
CA SER A 415 -17.87 3.19 10.35
C SER A 415 -16.98 4.16 11.09
N THR A 416 -16.09 4.71 10.39
CA THR A 416 -15.40 5.89 10.86
C THR A 416 -16.36 7.07 10.72
N LYS A 417 -16.68 7.74 11.82
CA LYS A 417 -17.25 9.10 11.85
C LYS A 417 -16.33 10.13 11.15
N ARG A 418 -15.42 9.68 10.29
CA ARG A 418 -14.40 10.50 9.66
C ARG A 418 -14.03 9.94 8.30
N SER A 419 -14.86 10.20 7.33
CA SER A 419 -14.50 10.16 5.92
C SER A 419 -15.17 11.34 5.24
N CYS A 420 -14.59 12.48 5.40
CA CYS A 420 -14.60 13.60 4.48
C CYS A 420 -13.22 14.20 4.49
#